data_db589f8cd0422383fee6f3d593d26f93
#
_entry.id   db589f8cd0422383fee6f3d593d26f93
#
_cell.length_a   1.000
_cell.length_b   1.000
_cell.length_c   1.000
_cell.angle_alpha   90.00
_cell.angle_beta   90.00
_cell.angle_gamma   90.00
#
_symmetry.space_group_name_H-M   'P 1'
#
loop_
_entity.id
_entity.type
_entity.pdbx_description
1 polymer ?
#
loop_
_entity_poly.entity_id
_entity_poly.type
_entity_poly.pdbx_seq_one_letter_code
_entity_poly.pdbx_strand_id
1 'polypeptide(L)'
;TCALPIYFVPPDEVSNVLRKYQKEGFKWLRSVEELGFGGILADDMGLGKTLQIISLLIDAKKNGRLKKALIVCPASLVYNWSEEISKFDTKGELRVCVLAAAKEERQKSIEEHEDFDIYISSYDTLRRDISLYHDMRFSHQIIDEAQFIKNQNTGVAKAVKTVKADVKYALTGTPIENRLSELWSIFDYIMPGFLYSYNSFKSKYENTIEIGRAHV
;
A
#
# COMPACT_ATOMS: atom_id res chain seq x y z
N THR A 1 -29.28 1.61 -8.40
CA THR A 1 -29.23 0.48 -7.45
C THR A 1 -28.26 0.85 -6.37
N CYS A 2 -28.82 1.23 -5.20
CA CYS A 2 -28.03 1.50 -3.99
C CYS A 2 -27.31 0.21 -3.63
N ALA A 3 -25.98 0.20 -3.66
CA ALA A 3 -25.21 -0.89 -3.10
C ALA A 3 -25.56 -0.96 -1.60
N LEU A 4 -26.05 -2.10 -1.14
CA LEU A 4 -26.28 -2.35 0.27
C LEU A 4 -24.96 -2.10 1.03
N PRO A 5 -24.99 -1.48 2.22
CA PRO A 5 -23.80 -1.35 3.02
C PRO A 5 -23.30 -2.74 3.35
N ILE A 6 -22.20 -3.15 2.73
CA ILE A 6 -21.55 -4.42 3.08
C ILE A 6 -20.94 -4.22 4.46
N TYR A 7 -21.50 -4.88 5.46
CA TYR A 7 -21.01 -4.81 6.83
C TYR A 7 -19.76 -5.70 6.98
N PHE A 8 -18.59 -5.11 6.77
CA PHE A 8 -17.35 -5.77 7.11
C PHE A 8 -17.06 -5.64 8.60
N VAL A 9 -16.75 -6.76 9.24
CA VAL A 9 -16.38 -6.82 10.65
C VAL A 9 -14.89 -7.14 10.75
N PRO A 10 -14.11 -6.35 11.51
CA PRO A 10 -12.71 -6.68 11.74
C PRO A 10 -12.55 -8.05 12.40
N PRO A 11 -11.46 -8.78 12.11
CA PRO A 11 -11.13 -10.04 12.77
C PRO A 11 -11.13 -9.93 14.30
N ASP A 12 -11.56 -10.99 14.99
CA ASP A 12 -11.67 -11.00 16.47
C ASP A 12 -10.34 -10.68 17.15
N GLU A 13 -9.20 -11.09 16.58
CA GLU A 13 -7.86 -10.85 17.11
C GLU A 13 -7.55 -9.37 17.29
N VAL A 14 -8.07 -8.54 16.41
CA VAL A 14 -7.81 -7.09 16.40
C VAL A 14 -9.04 -6.26 16.78
N SER A 15 -10.22 -6.86 16.80
CA SER A 15 -11.47 -6.14 17.03
C SER A 15 -11.52 -5.37 18.34
N ASN A 16 -10.93 -5.95 19.42
CA ASN A 16 -10.89 -5.32 20.73
C ASN A 16 -9.79 -4.25 20.87
N VAL A 17 -8.80 -4.24 19.96
CA VAL A 17 -7.69 -3.29 19.98
C VAL A 17 -7.99 -2.08 19.11
N LEU A 18 -8.74 -2.29 18.02
CA LEU A 18 -9.12 -1.23 17.08
C LEU A 18 -10.03 -0.19 17.74
N ARG A 19 -9.65 1.08 17.66
CA ARG A 19 -10.50 2.22 17.98
C ARG A 19 -11.64 2.36 16.96
N LYS A 20 -12.69 3.10 17.32
CA LYS A 20 -13.88 3.27 16.46
C LYS A 20 -13.51 3.75 15.04
N TYR A 21 -12.69 4.78 14.91
CA TYR A 21 -12.27 5.30 13.60
C TYR A 21 -11.44 4.29 12.80
N GLN A 22 -10.61 3.47 13.47
CA GLN A 22 -9.83 2.41 12.80
C GLN A 22 -10.72 1.29 12.27
N LYS A 23 -11.81 0.97 12.98
CA LYS A 23 -12.84 0.05 12.48
C LYS A 23 -13.54 0.60 11.24
N GLU A 24 -13.83 1.89 11.21
CA GLU A 24 -14.38 2.53 10.00
C GLU A 24 -13.36 2.54 8.85
N GLY A 25 -12.09 2.83 9.13
CA GLY A 25 -11.02 2.73 8.13
C GLY A 25 -10.86 1.32 7.57
N PHE A 26 -10.89 0.28 8.43
CA PHE A 26 -10.90 -1.12 7.99
C PHE A 26 -12.09 -1.42 7.06
N LYS A 27 -13.29 -1.00 7.43
CA LYS A 27 -14.49 -1.20 6.59
C LYS A 27 -14.35 -0.52 5.24
N TRP A 28 -13.81 0.69 5.23
CA TRP A 28 -13.55 1.44 4.01
C TRP A 28 -12.53 0.71 3.11
N LEU A 29 -11.40 0.27 3.67
CA LEU A 29 -10.39 -0.51 2.96
C LEU A 29 -10.99 -1.77 2.33
N ARG A 30 -11.81 -2.50 3.08
CA ARG A 30 -12.52 -3.68 2.57
C ARG A 30 -13.52 -3.33 1.47
N SER A 31 -14.25 -2.21 1.60
CA SER A 31 -15.22 -1.79 0.60
C SER A 31 -14.56 -1.44 -0.73
N VAL A 32 -13.42 -0.73 -0.71
CA VAL A 32 -12.71 -0.39 -1.95
C VAL A 32 -12.08 -1.63 -2.60
N GLU A 33 -11.60 -2.58 -1.80
CA GLU A 33 -11.10 -3.88 -2.29
C GLU A 33 -12.21 -4.68 -2.99
N GLU A 34 -13.40 -4.77 -2.38
CA GLU A 34 -14.54 -5.49 -2.94
C GLU A 34 -15.00 -4.90 -4.29
N LEU A 35 -14.83 -3.59 -4.45
CA LEU A 35 -15.10 -2.89 -5.72
C LEU A 35 -13.97 -3.03 -6.75
N GLY A 36 -12.88 -3.74 -6.41
CA GLY A 36 -11.72 -3.91 -7.27
C GLY A 36 -10.82 -2.67 -7.34
N PHE A 37 -10.93 -1.76 -6.37
CA PHE A 37 -10.11 -0.55 -6.29
C PHE A 37 -9.05 -0.67 -5.21
N GLY A 38 -7.98 0.11 -5.36
CA GLY A 38 -7.07 0.44 -4.28
C GLY A 38 -7.49 1.72 -3.55
N GLY A 39 -6.71 2.11 -2.53
CA GLY A 39 -7.05 3.29 -1.74
C GLY A 39 -5.84 4.00 -1.12
N ILE A 40 -6.07 5.26 -0.73
CA ILE A 40 -5.12 6.06 0.06
C ILE A 40 -5.65 6.13 1.49
N LEU A 41 -4.92 5.61 2.46
CA LEU A 41 -5.20 5.80 3.87
C LEU A 41 -4.38 7.00 4.36
N ALA A 42 -5.05 8.15 4.48
CA ALA A 42 -4.44 9.47 4.72
C ALA A 42 -4.64 9.97 6.15
N ASP A 43 -4.73 9.06 7.11
CA ASP A 43 -4.80 9.42 8.53
C ASP A 43 -3.51 10.11 8.98
N ASP A 44 -3.60 10.98 9.98
CA ASP A 44 -2.42 11.62 10.59
C ASP A 44 -1.42 10.59 11.12
N MET A 45 -0.17 11.03 11.31
CA MET A 45 0.87 10.19 11.91
C MET A 45 0.45 9.72 13.31
N GLY A 46 0.75 8.48 13.65
CA GLY A 46 0.43 7.90 14.97
C GLY A 46 -1.02 7.43 15.14
N LEU A 47 -1.89 7.60 14.16
CA LEU A 47 -3.28 7.12 14.24
C LEU A 47 -3.46 5.62 13.91
N GLY A 48 -2.36 4.87 13.78
CA GLY A 48 -2.41 3.42 13.62
C GLY A 48 -2.87 2.93 12.26
N LYS A 49 -2.40 3.57 11.17
CA LYS A 49 -2.57 3.09 9.80
C LYS A 49 -2.08 1.65 9.62
N THR A 50 -0.92 1.35 10.23
CA THR A 50 -0.32 0.01 10.26
C THR A 50 -1.30 -1.04 10.77
N LEU A 51 -1.96 -0.79 11.90
CA LEU A 51 -2.91 -1.71 12.50
C LEU A 51 -4.15 -1.94 11.61
N GLN A 52 -4.63 -0.91 10.92
CA GLN A 52 -5.75 -1.05 9.97
C GLN A 52 -5.37 -1.95 8.79
N ILE A 53 -4.16 -1.81 8.25
CA ILE A 53 -3.66 -2.68 7.17
C ILE A 53 -3.41 -4.11 7.68
N ILE A 54 -2.82 -4.29 8.86
CA ILE A 54 -2.64 -5.62 9.45
C ILE A 54 -4.00 -6.31 9.62
N SER A 55 -5.01 -5.58 10.10
CA SER A 55 -6.37 -6.10 10.22
C SER A 55 -6.95 -6.53 8.88
N LEU A 56 -6.70 -5.76 7.82
CA LEU A 56 -7.09 -6.11 6.46
C LEU A 56 -6.40 -7.39 5.97
N LEU A 57 -5.09 -7.54 6.22
CA LEU A 57 -4.33 -8.72 5.78
C LEU A 57 -4.73 -9.98 6.55
N ILE A 58 -5.00 -9.88 7.85
CA ILE A 58 -5.55 -10.99 8.66
C ILE A 58 -6.93 -11.42 8.10
N ASP A 59 -7.82 -10.45 7.85
CA ASP A 59 -9.12 -10.73 7.24
C ASP A 59 -8.98 -11.36 5.85
N ALA A 60 -8.07 -10.85 5.03
CA ALA A 60 -7.80 -11.39 3.71
C ALA A 60 -7.26 -12.83 3.76
N LYS A 61 -6.41 -13.15 4.73
CA LYS A 61 -5.90 -14.52 4.96
C LYS A 61 -7.02 -15.48 5.34
N LYS A 62 -7.81 -15.12 6.34
CA LYS A 62 -8.93 -15.93 6.83
C LYS A 62 -9.99 -16.22 5.76
N ASN A 63 -10.22 -15.27 4.86
CA ASN A 63 -11.21 -15.39 3.80
C ASN A 63 -10.61 -15.85 2.46
N GLY A 64 -9.37 -16.37 2.45
CA GLY A 64 -8.71 -16.93 1.25
C GLY A 64 -8.38 -15.90 0.15
N ARG A 65 -8.44 -14.60 0.45
CA ARG A 65 -8.13 -13.52 -0.50
C ARG A 65 -6.65 -13.16 -0.52
N LEU A 66 -5.94 -13.38 0.60
CA LEU A 66 -4.50 -13.18 0.67
C LEU A 66 -3.76 -14.37 0.03
N LYS A 67 -3.18 -14.15 -1.14
CA LYS A 67 -2.22 -15.10 -1.74
C LYS A 67 -0.81 -14.73 -1.34
N LYS A 68 -0.39 -13.51 -1.72
CA LYS A 68 0.89 -12.90 -1.33
C LYS A 68 0.67 -11.41 -1.21
N ALA A 69 1.26 -10.78 -0.19
CA ALA A 69 1.30 -9.33 -0.04
C ALA A 69 2.74 -8.81 -0.09
N LEU A 70 2.93 -7.62 -0.65
CA LEU A 70 4.17 -6.88 -0.59
C LEU A 70 3.96 -5.57 0.15
N ILE A 71 4.69 -5.38 1.24
CA ILE A 71 4.75 -4.11 1.98
C ILE A 71 6.07 -3.42 1.63
N VAL A 72 5.99 -2.19 1.13
CA VAL A 72 7.16 -1.35 0.81
C VAL A 72 7.13 -0.13 1.72
N CYS A 73 8.18 0.05 2.50
CA CYS A 73 8.26 1.10 3.51
C CYS A 73 9.67 1.72 3.57
N PRO A 74 9.88 2.83 4.29
CA PRO A 74 11.22 3.31 4.63
C PRO A 74 12.06 2.23 5.30
N ALA A 75 13.37 2.19 5.02
CA ALA A 75 14.27 1.17 5.55
C ALA A 75 14.24 1.06 7.09
N SER A 76 14.04 2.18 7.79
CA SER A 76 13.90 2.24 9.25
C SER A 76 12.64 1.55 9.78
N LEU A 77 11.63 1.34 8.97
CA LEU A 77 10.34 0.78 9.37
C LEU A 77 10.18 -0.71 9.02
N VAL A 78 11.13 -1.30 8.29
CA VAL A 78 11.01 -2.69 7.81
C VAL A 78 10.81 -3.68 8.95
N TYR A 79 11.61 -3.59 9.99
CA TYR A 79 11.50 -4.47 11.17
C TYR A 79 10.28 -4.12 12.03
N ASN A 80 9.95 -2.84 12.15
CA ASN A 80 8.77 -2.40 12.88
C ASN A 80 7.48 -3.00 12.28
N TRP A 81 7.36 -3.08 10.97
CA TRP A 81 6.25 -3.75 10.30
C TRP A 81 6.17 -5.24 10.67
N SER A 82 7.30 -5.94 10.69
CA SER A 82 7.35 -7.35 11.09
C SER A 82 6.95 -7.56 12.55
N GLU A 83 7.43 -6.70 13.44
CA GLU A 83 7.09 -6.74 14.87
C GLU A 83 5.60 -6.45 15.11
N GLU A 84 5.04 -5.44 14.44
CA GLU A 84 3.61 -5.10 14.54
C GLU A 84 2.73 -6.24 14.00
N ILE A 85 3.11 -6.89 12.89
CA ILE A 85 2.39 -8.07 12.38
C ILE A 85 2.41 -9.18 13.42
N SER A 86 3.58 -9.54 13.94
CA SER A 86 3.71 -10.60 14.96
C SER A 86 2.92 -10.31 16.24
N LYS A 87 2.81 -9.05 16.62
CA LYS A 87 2.05 -8.61 17.79
C LYS A 87 0.53 -8.77 17.62
N PHE A 88 0.00 -8.51 16.45
CA PHE A 88 -1.44 -8.50 16.20
C PHE A 88 -1.94 -9.79 15.55
N ASP A 89 -1.10 -10.54 14.86
CA ASP A 89 -1.40 -11.88 14.38
C ASP A 89 -1.20 -12.92 15.52
N THR A 90 -2.08 -12.86 16.52
CA THR A 90 -1.97 -13.70 17.73
C THR A 90 -2.10 -15.19 17.47
N LYS A 91 -2.59 -15.58 16.31
CA LYS A 91 -2.69 -17.00 15.90
C LYS A 91 -1.50 -17.47 15.07
N GLY A 92 -0.62 -16.54 14.63
CA GLY A 92 0.54 -16.88 13.81
C GLY A 92 0.17 -17.42 12.42
N GLU A 93 -0.92 -16.92 11.84
CA GLU A 93 -1.42 -17.36 10.53
C GLU A 93 -0.67 -16.72 9.36
N LEU A 94 0.03 -15.57 9.61
CA LEU A 94 0.75 -14.81 8.61
C LEU A 94 2.26 -15.10 8.64
N ARG A 95 2.77 -15.74 7.62
CA ARG A 95 4.21 -16.01 7.47
C ARG A 95 4.88 -14.83 6.78
N VAL A 96 5.78 -14.15 7.51
CA VAL A 96 6.41 -12.90 7.08
C VAL A 96 7.86 -13.15 6.64
N CYS A 97 8.22 -12.64 5.48
CA CYS A 97 9.60 -12.58 4.98
C CYS A 97 10.10 -11.13 4.98
N VAL A 98 11.14 -10.85 5.74
CA VAL A 98 11.80 -9.54 5.80
C VAL A 98 12.97 -9.51 4.81
N LEU A 99 12.85 -8.73 3.75
CA LEU A 99 13.85 -8.61 2.67
C LEU A 99 14.87 -7.51 2.99
N ALA A 100 15.59 -7.65 4.10
CA ALA A 100 16.61 -6.69 4.57
C ALA A 100 18.03 -7.27 4.61
N ALA A 101 18.20 -8.56 4.34
CA ALA A 101 19.49 -9.27 4.35
C ALA A 101 20.36 -8.96 3.12
N ALA A 102 21.47 -9.71 2.94
CA ALA A 102 22.32 -9.64 1.75
C ALA A 102 21.56 -10.01 0.47
N LYS A 103 22.05 -9.60 -0.69
CA LYS A 103 21.33 -9.78 -1.97
C LYS A 103 21.02 -11.25 -2.26
N GLU A 104 22.00 -12.11 -2.02
CA GLU A 104 21.90 -13.56 -2.28
C GLU A 104 20.82 -14.20 -1.40
N GLU A 105 20.73 -13.80 -0.14
CA GLU A 105 19.71 -14.29 0.79
C GLU A 105 18.31 -13.80 0.40
N ARG A 106 18.19 -12.53 -0.02
CA ARG A 106 16.91 -11.99 -0.50
C ARG A 106 16.45 -12.67 -1.78
N GLN A 107 17.38 -12.91 -2.72
CA GLN A 107 17.10 -13.63 -3.95
C GLN A 107 16.58 -15.05 -3.63
N LYS A 108 17.25 -15.78 -2.76
CA LYS A 108 16.82 -17.10 -2.31
C LYS A 108 15.43 -17.07 -1.69
N SER A 109 15.18 -16.10 -0.78
CA SER A 109 13.86 -15.94 -0.13
C SER A 109 12.74 -15.61 -1.13
N ILE A 110 13.04 -14.96 -2.24
CA ILE A 110 12.08 -14.64 -3.29
C ILE A 110 11.86 -15.85 -4.21
N GLU A 111 12.90 -16.59 -4.55
CA GLU A 111 12.85 -17.79 -5.41
C GLU A 111 12.19 -18.99 -4.71
N GLU A 112 12.46 -19.18 -3.41
CA GLU A 112 11.83 -20.20 -2.56
C GLU A 112 10.46 -19.74 -2.01
N HIS A 113 9.78 -18.90 -2.72
CA HIS A 113 8.67 -18.04 -2.33
C HIS A 113 7.35 -18.72 -1.92
N GLU A 114 7.25 -20.04 -1.95
CA GLU A 114 5.97 -20.72 -1.70
C GLU A 114 5.49 -20.63 -0.25
N ASP A 115 6.40 -20.32 0.69
CA ASP A 115 6.13 -20.40 2.12
C ASP A 115 5.73 -19.09 2.80
N PHE A 116 5.79 -17.93 2.12
CA PHE A 116 5.51 -16.65 2.74
C PHE A 116 4.22 -16.00 2.23
N ASP A 117 3.47 -15.42 3.16
CA ASP A 117 2.24 -14.67 2.89
C ASP A 117 2.51 -13.18 2.68
N ILE A 118 3.50 -12.63 3.42
CA ILE A 118 3.85 -11.21 3.40
C ILE A 118 5.35 -11.04 3.19
N TYR A 119 5.71 -10.22 2.21
CA TYR A 119 7.07 -9.75 1.98
C TYR A 119 7.17 -8.30 2.40
N ILE A 120 8.20 -7.95 3.18
CA ILE A 120 8.47 -6.59 3.61
C ILE A 120 9.81 -6.14 3.05
N SER A 121 9.82 -5.06 2.28
CA SER A 121 11.03 -4.52 1.65
C SER A 121 11.13 -3.01 1.81
N SER A 122 12.35 -2.48 1.78
CA SER A 122 12.51 -1.05 1.66
C SER A 122 12.37 -0.58 0.21
N TYR A 123 12.05 0.71 0.01
CA TYR A 123 11.97 1.32 -1.31
C TYR A 123 13.25 1.13 -2.14
N ASP A 124 14.42 1.34 -1.52
CA ASP A 124 15.71 1.18 -2.20
C ASP A 124 16.04 -0.27 -2.50
N THR A 125 15.69 -1.18 -1.61
CA THR A 125 15.88 -2.62 -1.81
C THR A 125 14.99 -3.10 -2.97
N LEU A 126 13.71 -2.75 -2.97
CA LEU A 126 12.81 -3.08 -4.06
C LEU A 126 13.33 -2.55 -5.40
N ARG A 127 13.79 -1.29 -5.45
CA ARG A 127 14.35 -0.69 -6.67
C ARG A 127 15.57 -1.43 -7.20
N ARG A 128 16.45 -1.87 -6.30
CA ARG A 128 17.67 -2.63 -6.70
C ARG A 128 17.34 -4.04 -7.19
N ASP A 129 16.34 -4.66 -6.59
CA ASP A 129 16.00 -6.07 -6.82
C ASP A 129 14.76 -6.23 -7.73
N ILE A 130 14.33 -5.18 -8.42
CA ILE A 130 13.06 -5.15 -9.17
C ILE A 130 12.93 -6.29 -10.19
N SER A 131 14.05 -6.75 -10.76
CA SER A 131 14.07 -7.88 -11.69
C SER A 131 13.59 -9.19 -11.07
N LEU A 132 13.77 -9.40 -9.76
CA LEU A 132 13.35 -10.60 -9.05
C LEU A 132 11.81 -10.67 -8.89
N TYR A 133 11.13 -9.54 -9.03
CA TYR A 133 9.67 -9.44 -8.87
C TYR A 133 8.91 -9.57 -10.20
N HIS A 134 9.62 -9.74 -11.33
CA HIS A 134 9.01 -9.70 -12.67
C HIS A 134 7.90 -10.76 -12.85
N ASP A 135 8.12 -11.97 -12.34
CA ASP A 135 7.20 -13.10 -12.48
C ASP A 135 6.29 -13.29 -11.26
N MET A 136 6.46 -12.44 -10.25
CA MET A 136 5.61 -12.47 -9.07
C MET A 136 4.32 -11.66 -9.30
N ARG A 137 3.22 -12.19 -8.78
CA ARG A 137 1.95 -11.47 -8.67
C ARG A 137 1.49 -11.47 -7.23
N PHE A 138 1.18 -10.31 -6.73
CA PHE A 138 0.68 -10.11 -5.38
C PHE A 138 -0.84 -9.92 -5.41
N SER A 139 -1.54 -10.42 -4.40
CA SER A 139 -2.93 -10.04 -4.16
C SER A 139 -3.01 -8.60 -3.62
N HIS A 140 -2.05 -8.23 -2.76
CA HIS A 140 -2.00 -6.91 -2.14
C HIS A 140 -0.60 -6.30 -2.25
N GLN A 141 -0.53 -5.03 -2.62
CA GLN A 141 0.69 -4.22 -2.50
C GLN A 141 0.39 -2.99 -1.66
N ILE A 142 1.14 -2.82 -0.58
CA ILE A 142 1.00 -1.70 0.35
C ILE A 142 2.29 -0.87 0.29
N ILE A 143 2.18 0.42 0.13
CA ILE A 143 3.31 1.34 0.32
C ILE A 143 3.05 2.21 1.54
N ASP A 144 4.03 2.26 2.43
CA ASP A 144 4.02 3.13 3.60
C ASP A 144 4.88 4.37 3.37
N GLU A 145 4.46 5.51 3.92
CA GLU A 145 5.06 6.82 3.63
C GLU A 145 5.08 7.10 2.11
N ALA A 146 3.88 7.10 1.49
CA ALA A 146 3.72 7.21 0.04
C ALA A 146 4.33 8.48 -0.58
N GLN A 147 4.78 9.46 0.22
CA GLN A 147 5.56 10.60 -0.28
C GLN A 147 6.86 10.19 -0.99
N PHE A 148 7.38 8.99 -0.74
CA PHE A 148 8.54 8.47 -1.47
C PHE A 148 8.30 8.28 -2.98
N ILE A 149 7.04 8.18 -3.42
CA ILE A 149 6.68 8.05 -4.82
C ILE A 149 6.00 9.29 -5.42
N LYS A 150 5.95 10.42 -4.72
CA LYS A 150 5.34 11.68 -5.20
C LYS A 150 5.94 12.17 -6.52
N ASN A 151 7.24 11.97 -6.72
CA ASN A 151 7.87 12.23 -8.00
C ASN A 151 7.89 10.97 -8.88
N GLN A 152 7.00 10.94 -9.86
CA GLN A 152 6.84 9.82 -10.80
C GLN A 152 8.09 9.44 -11.60
N ASN A 153 9.03 10.38 -11.77
CA ASN A 153 10.24 10.18 -12.60
C ASN A 153 11.35 9.42 -11.87
N THR A 154 11.26 9.28 -10.54
CA THR A 154 12.26 8.58 -9.75
C THR A 154 12.29 7.09 -10.04
N GLY A 155 13.49 6.47 -9.92
CA GLY A 155 13.63 5.02 -10.03
C GLY A 155 12.81 4.25 -9.00
N VAL A 156 12.62 4.82 -7.81
CA VAL A 156 11.77 4.27 -6.74
C VAL A 156 10.30 4.22 -7.17
N ALA A 157 9.76 5.33 -7.66
CA ALA A 157 8.37 5.39 -8.12
C ALA A 157 8.09 4.41 -9.27
N LYS A 158 9.04 4.33 -10.22
CA LYS A 158 8.95 3.37 -11.34
C LYS A 158 8.97 1.93 -10.85
N ALA A 159 9.90 1.57 -9.95
CA ALA A 159 10.00 0.23 -9.41
C ALA A 159 8.71 -0.19 -8.68
N VAL A 160 8.20 0.66 -7.79
CA VAL A 160 6.95 0.39 -7.06
C VAL A 160 5.77 0.16 -8.00
N LYS A 161 5.66 0.97 -9.07
CA LYS A 161 4.56 0.87 -10.06
C LYS A 161 4.69 -0.38 -10.95
N THR A 162 5.90 -0.90 -11.16
CA THR A 162 6.15 -2.09 -11.99
C THR A 162 5.65 -3.38 -11.34
N VAL A 163 5.59 -3.43 -10.01
CA VAL A 163 5.09 -4.61 -9.29
C VAL A 163 3.63 -4.89 -9.66
N LYS A 164 3.34 -6.15 -10.02
CA LYS A 164 1.98 -6.61 -10.35
C LYS A 164 1.23 -6.96 -9.08
N ALA A 165 0.13 -6.27 -8.81
CA ALA A 165 -0.73 -6.55 -7.67
C ALA A 165 -2.20 -6.35 -8.05
N ASP A 166 -3.09 -7.14 -7.44
CA ASP A 166 -4.53 -7.06 -7.70
C ASP A 166 -5.13 -5.81 -7.02
N VAL A 167 -4.70 -5.52 -5.79
CA VAL A 167 -5.12 -4.34 -5.01
C VAL A 167 -3.90 -3.61 -4.49
N LYS A 168 -3.93 -2.27 -4.55
CA LYS A 168 -2.83 -1.40 -4.12
C LYS A 168 -3.29 -0.37 -3.10
N TYR A 169 -2.56 -0.25 -2.00
CA TYR A 169 -2.83 0.74 -0.96
C TYR A 169 -1.62 1.65 -0.74
N ALA A 170 -1.91 2.92 -0.50
CA ALA A 170 -0.91 3.92 -0.15
C ALA A 170 -1.21 4.51 1.24
N LEU A 171 -0.24 4.47 2.13
CA LEU A 171 -0.34 5.05 3.47
C LEU A 171 0.50 6.33 3.50
N THR A 172 -0.08 7.41 3.98
CA THR A 172 0.62 8.69 4.13
C THR A 172 -0.11 9.58 5.13
N GLY A 173 0.62 10.42 5.86
CA GLY A 173 0.03 11.52 6.63
C GLY A 173 -0.20 12.77 5.79
N THR A 174 0.41 12.86 4.61
CA THR A 174 0.42 14.07 3.78
C THR A 174 0.21 13.72 2.30
N PRO A 175 -1.02 13.40 1.87
CA PRO A 175 -1.30 12.96 0.50
C PRO A 175 -1.00 14.04 -0.55
N ILE A 176 -1.12 15.32 -0.16
CA ILE A 176 -0.78 16.49 -0.98
C ILE A 176 -0.06 17.50 -0.08
N GLU A 177 1.15 17.89 -0.45
CA GLU A 177 1.89 18.95 0.25
C GLU A 177 2.02 20.21 -0.61
N ASN A 178 2.55 20.07 -1.82
CA ASN A 178 2.94 21.21 -2.62
C ASN A 178 2.27 21.29 -3.99
N ARG A 179 2.03 20.15 -4.65
CA ARG A 179 1.60 20.12 -6.05
C ARG A 179 0.58 19.00 -6.31
N LEU A 180 -0.33 19.24 -7.23
CA LEU A 180 -1.29 18.23 -7.70
C LEU A 180 -0.60 17.04 -8.39
N SER A 181 0.58 17.24 -8.99
CA SER A 181 1.39 16.15 -9.54
C SER A 181 1.79 15.08 -8.52
N GLU A 182 1.90 15.44 -7.25
CA GLU A 182 2.17 14.49 -6.16
C GLU A 182 1.00 13.51 -6.00
N LEU A 183 -0.22 14.07 -5.95
CA LEU A 183 -1.44 13.27 -5.91
C LEU A 183 -1.58 12.40 -7.15
N TRP A 184 -1.32 12.97 -8.33
CA TRP A 184 -1.36 12.21 -9.58
C TRP A 184 -0.44 10.98 -9.51
N SER A 185 0.76 11.14 -9.00
CA SER A 185 1.72 10.00 -8.92
C SER A 185 1.24 8.89 -7.99
N ILE A 186 0.59 9.24 -6.86
CA ILE A 186 0.02 8.26 -5.94
C ILE A 186 -1.21 7.57 -6.58
N PHE A 187 -2.08 8.34 -7.24
CA PHE A 187 -3.24 7.76 -7.95
C PHE A 187 -2.83 6.86 -9.10
N ASP A 188 -1.80 7.23 -9.86
CA ASP A 188 -1.26 6.39 -10.93
C ASP A 188 -0.64 5.08 -10.41
N TYR A 189 -0.16 5.06 -9.15
CA TYR A 189 0.22 3.84 -8.48
C TYR A 189 -1.00 2.97 -8.10
N ILE A 190 -2.03 3.56 -7.51
CA ILE A 190 -3.20 2.83 -6.98
C ILE A 190 -4.10 2.35 -8.11
N MET A 191 -4.41 3.23 -9.06
CA MET A 191 -5.32 3.03 -10.19
C MET A 191 -4.71 3.59 -11.48
N PRO A 192 -3.81 2.85 -12.15
CA PRO A 192 -3.15 3.33 -13.36
C PRO A 192 -4.15 3.77 -14.43
N GLY A 193 -3.95 4.98 -14.97
CA GLY A 193 -4.78 5.55 -16.03
C GLY A 193 -6.07 6.23 -15.58
N PHE A 194 -6.49 6.11 -14.31
CA PHE A 194 -7.71 6.74 -13.78
C PHE A 194 -7.70 8.27 -13.94
N LEU A 195 -6.59 8.92 -13.69
CA LEU A 195 -6.40 10.36 -13.84
C LEU A 195 -5.76 10.75 -15.19
N TYR A 196 -5.93 9.92 -16.21
CA TYR A 196 -5.32 10.09 -17.54
C TYR A 196 -3.77 10.05 -17.51
N SER A 197 -3.14 10.37 -18.67
CA SER A 197 -1.69 10.57 -18.70
C SER A 197 -1.30 11.83 -17.90
N TYR A 198 -0.05 11.87 -17.40
CA TYR A 198 0.44 13.03 -16.66
C TYR A 198 0.34 14.33 -17.45
N ASN A 199 0.64 14.30 -18.75
CA ASN A 199 0.54 15.49 -19.59
C ASN A 199 -0.90 16.01 -19.70
N SER A 200 -1.87 15.11 -19.84
CA SER A 200 -3.29 15.46 -19.87
C SER A 200 -3.77 16.00 -18.52
N PHE A 201 -3.34 15.39 -17.43
CA PHE A 201 -3.67 15.84 -16.08
C PHE A 201 -3.08 17.22 -15.79
N LYS A 202 -1.81 17.44 -16.12
CA LYS A 202 -1.13 18.73 -15.95
C LYS A 202 -1.83 19.83 -16.73
N SER A 203 -2.14 19.58 -18.00
CA SER A 203 -2.83 20.55 -18.86
C SER A 203 -4.20 20.93 -18.32
N LYS A 204 -4.98 19.95 -17.84
CA LYS A 204 -6.36 20.18 -17.38
C LYS A 204 -6.46 20.79 -16.00
N TYR A 205 -5.56 20.45 -15.09
CA TYR A 205 -5.72 20.77 -13.66
C TYR A 205 -4.60 21.63 -13.09
N GLU A 206 -3.31 21.35 -13.32
CA GLU A 206 -2.23 22.15 -12.77
C GLU A 206 -2.17 23.55 -13.39
N ASN A 207 -2.12 23.62 -14.71
CA ASN A 207 -2.03 24.91 -15.42
C ASN A 207 -3.26 25.81 -15.14
N THR A 208 -4.45 25.21 -15.00
CA THR A 208 -5.69 25.95 -14.75
C THR A 208 -5.70 26.58 -13.35
N ILE A 209 -5.16 25.87 -12.35
CA ILE A 209 -5.09 26.38 -10.96
C ILE A 209 -4.01 27.45 -10.82
N GLU A 210 -2.86 27.32 -11.49
CA GLU A 210 -1.82 28.35 -11.53
C GLU A 210 -2.33 29.64 -12.17
N ILE A 211 -3.08 29.56 -13.25
CA ILE A 211 -3.70 30.72 -13.89
C ILE A 211 -4.73 31.38 -12.96
N GLY A 212 -5.54 30.59 -12.24
CA GLY A 212 -6.52 31.10 -11.28
C GLY A 212 -5.90 31.86 -10.10
N ARG A 213 -4.68 31.50 -9.66
CA ARG A 213 -3.94 32.22 -8.60
C ARG A 213 -3.30 33.53 -9.09
N ALA A 214 -3.05 33.67 -10.37
CA ALA A 214 -2.48 34.88 -10.97
C ALA A 214 -3.53 36.00 -11.17
N HIS A 215 -4.82 35.74 -10.96
CA HIS A 215 -5.92 36.67 -11.16
C HIS A 215 -6.66 37.09 -9.86
N VAL A 216 -6.08 36.82 -8.69
CA VAL A 216 -6.64 37.24 -7.38
C VAL A 216 -5.76 38.30 -6.73
#